data_2feb26e7a2994b0d5c4e2ad7144f8bd4
#
_entry.id   2feb26e7a2994b0d5c4e2ad7144f8bd4
#
_cell.length_a   1.000
_cell.length_b   1.000
_cell.length_c   1.000
_cell.angle_alpha   90.00
_cell.angle_beta   90.00
_cell.angle_gamma   90.00
#
_symmetry.space_group_name_H-M   'P 1'
#
loop_
_entity.id
_entity.type
_entity.pdbx_description
1 polymer ?
#
loop_
_entity_poly.entity_id
_entity_poly.type
_entity_poly.pdbx_seq_one_letter_code
_entity_poly.pdbx_strand_id
1 'polypeptide(L)'
;LSRKIVNDDGKLIIWCEFVDTCIGLSEYLTEKNISNAILFGGTPQEERERIILDFHSDPKLSVIIANPHAVGESISLHKACHNALYLEQGYNAGVYMQSKDRIHRVGLEDSDITNYYYFHAADSIDNVAYDRVMLKERRMLDLIESEEIPLLSENSDFMTDTEDDIKAIMRAYYERKKQGI
;
A
#
# COMPACT_ATOMS: atom_id res chain seq x y z
N LEU A 1 -16.96 -0.57 -3.07
CA LEU A 1 -15.82 -0.85 -3.94
C LEU A 1 -15.32 -2.27 -3.73
N SER A 2 -14.89 -2.68 -2.51
CA SER A 2 -14.31 -4.00 -2.24
C SER A 2 -15.18 -5.15 -2.74
N ARG A 3 -16.52 -5.12 -2.48
CA ARG A 3 -17.45 -6.12 -2.99
C ARG A 3 -17.47 -6.18 -4.52
N LYS A 4 -17.40 -5.05 -5.20
CA LYS A 4 -17.37 -5.00 -6.66
C LYS A 4 -16.09 -5.66 -7.18
N ILE A 5 -14.93 -5.25 -6.65
CA ILE A 5 -13.62 -5.80 -7.04
C ILE A 5 -13.59 -7.32 -6.82
N VAL A 6 -14.01 -7.79 -5.63
CA VAL A 6 -14.02 -9.22 -5.31
C VAL A 6 -14.95 -10.03 -6.23
N ASN A 7 -16.09 -9.47 -6.62
CA ASN A 7 -17.02 -10.16 -7.52
C ASN A 7 -16.56 -10.15 -8.97
N ASP A 8 -15.95 -9.05 -9.43
CA ASP A 8 -15.60 -8.85 -10.84
C ASP A 8 -14.20 -9.36 -11.15
N ASP A 9 -13.24 -9.12 -10.24
CA ASP A 9 -11.79 -9.29 -10.46
C ASP A 9 -11.13 -10.27 -9.46
N GLY A 10 -11.89 -10.88 -8.55
CA GLY A 10 -11.38 -11.88 -7.62
C GLY A 10 -10.84 -11.31 -6.32
N LYS A 11 -9.54 -11.48 -6.03
CA LYS A 11 -8.96 -11.17 -4.73
C LYS A 11 -8.45 -9.73 -4.64
N LEU A 12 -8.42 -9.20 -3.39
CA LEU A 12 -8.05 -7.81 -3.10
C LEU A 12 -7.14 -7.77 -1.87
N ILE A 13 -6.05 -6.99 -1.95
CA ILE A 13 -5.32 -6.54 -0.77
C ILE A 13 -5.71 -5.10 -0.43
N ILE A 14 -5.97 -4.82 0.86
CA ILE A 14 -6.26 -3.48 1.36
C ILE A 14 -5.12 -3.05 2.29
N TRP A 15 -4.46 -1.96 1.95
CA TRP A 15 -3.40 -1.38 2.73
C TRP A 15 -3.95 -0.33 3.69
N CYS A 16 -3.68 -0.50 4.99
CA CYS A 16 -4.03 0.43 6.04
C CYS A 16 -2.77 0.78 6.86
N GLU A 17 -2.55 2.05 7.11
CA GLU A 17 -1.40 2.53 7.88
C GLU A 17 -1.54 2.20 9.38
N PHE A 18 -2.77 2.28 9.91
CA PHE A 18 -3.03 2.06 11.33
C PHE A 18 -3.65 0.68 11.59
N VAL A 19 -3.18 0.03 12.67
CA VAL A 19 -3.66 -1.31 13.07
C VAL A 19 -5.14 -1.27 13.45
N ASP A 20 -5.58 -0.21 14.12
CA ASP A 20 -6.99 -0.04 14.52
C ASP A 20 -7.91 0.04 13.29
N THR A 21 -7.44 0.67 12.22
CA THR A 21 -8.16 0.69 10.92
C THR A 21 -8.24 -0.70 10.32
N CYS A 22 -7.16 -1.50 10.38
CA CYS A 22 -7.19 -2.90 9.93
C CYS A 22 -8.26 -3.70 10.67
N ILE A 23 -8.32 -3.57 12.00
CA ILE A 23 -9.27 -4.31 12.85
C ILE A 23 -10.71 -3.87 12.54
N GLY A 24 -11.00 -2.57 12.60
CA GLY A 24 -12.34 -2.05 12.34
C GLY A 24 -12.85 -2.36 10.93
N LEU A 25 -11.94 -2.32 9.93
CA LEU A 25 -12.31 -2.70 8.55
C LEU A 25 -12.62 -4.20 8.45
N SER A 26 -11.85 -5.05 9.13
CA SER A 26 -12.10 -6.49 9.14
C SER A 26 -13.46 -6.83 9.72
N GLU A 27 -13.81 -6.22 10.86
CA GLU A 27 -15.13 -6.36 11.48
C GLU A 27 -16.24 -5.94 10.52
N TYR A 28 -16.09 -4.77 9.90
CA TYR A 28 -17.05 -4.26 8.92
C TYR A 28 -17.21 -5.17 7.70
N LEU A 29 -16.11 -5.70 7.13
CA LEU A 29 -16.18 -6.60 5.98
C LEU A 29 -16.84 -7.93 6.36
N THR A 30 -16.57 -8.43 7.58
CA THR A 30 -17.19 -9.64 8.11
C THR A 30 -18.70 -9.47 8.26
N GLU A 31 -19.17 -8.34 8.80
CA GLU A 31 -20.60 -8.01 8.85
C GLU A 31 -21.25 -7.96 7.46
N LYS A 32 -20.49 -7.61 6.44
CA LYS A 32 -20.94 -7.59 5.04
C LYS A 32 -20.81 -8.93 4.33
N ASN A 33 -20.44 -10.00 5.05
CA ASN A 33 -20.18 -11.34 4.51
C ASN A 33 -19.09 -11.36 3.43
N ILE A 34 -18.04 -10.55 3.61
CA ILE A 34 -16.83 -10.57 2.80
C ILE A 34 -15.72 -11.24 3.62
N SER A 35 -15.29 -12.42 3.17
CA SER A 35 -14.24 -13.17 3.86
C SER A 35 -12.92 -12.44 3.77
N ASN A 36 -12.30 -12.23 4.93
CA ASN A 36 -11.07 -11.45 5.02
C ASN A 36 -10.15 -11.97 6.12
N ALA A 37 -8.86 -11.61 6.03
CA ALA A 37 -7.85 -11.85 7.05
C ALA A 37 -6.99 -10.61 7.25
N ILE A 38 -6.41 -10.46 8.46
CA ILE A 38 -5.57 -9.31 8.82
C ILE A 38 -4.11 -9.74 8.94
N LEU A 39 -3.21 -8.91 8.37
CA LEU A 39 -1.76 -9.04 8.51
C LEU A 39 -1.16 -7.76 9.07
N PHE A 40 -0.67 -7.78 10.30
CA PHE A 40 0.03 -6.66 10.94
C PHE A 40 1.22 -7.14 11.76
N GLY A 41 1.99 -6.22 12.38
CA GLY A 41 3.23 -6.55 13.10
C GLY A 41 3.05 -7.54 14.25
N GLY A 42 1.87 -7.57 14.87
CA GLY A 42 1.50 -8.51 15.94
C GLY A 42 1.07 -9.89 15.47
N THR A 43 0.86 -10.11 14.15
CA THR A 43 0.47 -11.43 13.63
C THR A 43 1.64 -12.41 13.75
N PRO A 44 1.49 -13.55 14.48
CA PRO A 44 2.52 -14.55 14.60
C PRO A 44 2.97 -15.10 13.25
N GLN A 45 4.24 -15.49 13.13
CA GLN A 45 4.82 -15.94 11.86
C GLN A 45 4.06 -17.14 11.26
N GLU A 46 3.73 -18.14 12.06
CA GLU A 46 2.99 -19.33 11.61
C GLU A 46 1.58 -18.97 11.10
N GLU A 47 0.91 -18.04 11.77
CA GLU A 47 -0.40 -17.57 11.35
C GLU A 47 -0.32 -16.75 10.04
N ARG A 48 0.71 -15.94 9.91
CA ARG A 48 0.99 -15.18 8.68
C ARG A 48 1.18 -16.11 7.48
N GLU A 49 1.99 -17.14 7.62
CA GLU A 49 2.23 -18.14 6.57
C GLU A 49 0.94 -18.87 6.20
N ARG A 50 0.12 -19.24 7.20
CA ARG A 50 -1.17 -19.86 6.97
C ARG A 50 -2.13 -18.94 6.19
N ILE A 51 -2.26 -17.68 6.61
CA ILE A 51 -3.12 -16.71 5.92
C ILE A 51 -2.70 -16.55 4.45
N ILE A 52 -1.39 -16.46 4.18
CA ILE A 52 -0.89 -16.34 2.81
C ILE A 52 -1.21 -17.60 1.99
N LEU A 53 -0.98 -18.78 2.56
CA LEU A 53 -1.31 -20.05 1.91
C LEU A 53 -2.79 -20.17 1.60
N ASP A 54 -3.66 -19.84 2.57
CA ASP A 54 -5.10 -19.85 2.41
C ASP A 54 -5.53 -18.82 1.36
N PHE A 55 -4.91 -17.65 1.34
CA PHE A 55 -5.21 -16.65 0.32
C PHE A 55 -4.86 -17.12 -1.09
N HIS A 56 -3.83 -17.94 -1.26
CA HIS A 56 -3.51 -18.53 -2.56
C HIS A 56 -4.43 -19.69 -2.95
N SER A 57 -4.84 -20.52 -2.00
CA SER A 57 -5.50 -21.80 -2.26
C SER A 57 -7.02 -21.79 -2.04
N ASP A 58 -7.53 -21.00 -1.09
CA ASP A 58 -8.96 -20.94 -0.79
C ASP A 58 -9.63 -19.80 -1.57
N PRO A 59 -10.54 -20.12 -2.52
CA PRO A 59 -11.27 -19.10 -3.26
C PRO A 59 -12.25 -18.30 -2.38
N LYS A 60 -12.57 -18.78 -1.18
CA LYS A 60 -13.47 -18.06 -0.26
C LYS A 60 -12.77 -16.89 0.43
N LEU A 61 -11.48 -17.02 0.76
CA LEU A 61 -10.72 -15.92 1.33
C LEU A 61 -10.38 -14.90 0.24
N SER A 62 -11.15 -13.83 0.18
CA SER A 62 -11.12 -12.88 -0.94
C SER A 62 -10.39 -11.57 -0.62
N VAL A 63 -10.21 -11.24 0.66
CA VAL A 63 -9.55 -9.99 1.06
C VAL A 63 -8.45 -10.24 2.09
N ILE A 64 -7.28 -9.64 1.89
CA ILE A 64 -6.27 -9.43 2.93
C ILE A 64 -6.28 -7.94 3.28
N ILE A 65 -6.33 -7.63 4.59
CA ILE A 65 -6.13 -6.29 5.13
C ILE A 65 -4.77 -6.27 5.79
N ALA A 66 -3.88 -5.40 5.36
CA ALA A 66 -2.51 -5.43 5.83
C ALA A 66 -1.94 -4.04 6.13
N ASN A 67 -1.08 -3.98 7.16
CA ASN A 67 -0.22 -2.83 7.36
C ASN A 67 1.06 -3.01 6.53
N PRO A 68 1.43 -2.05 5.66
CA PRO A 68 2.57 -2.21 4.75
C PRO A 68 3.91 -2.35 5.49
N HIS A 69 4.06 -1.76 6.67
CA HIS A 69 5.27 -1.90 7.49
C HIS A 69 5.43 -3.30 8.11
N ALA A 70 4.34 -4.02 8.29
CA ALA A 70 4.32 -5.34 8.92
C ALA A 70 4.52 -6.48 7.94
N VAL A 71 4.29 -6.22 6.68
CA VAL A 71 4.40 -7.20 5.59
C VAL A 71 5.83 -7.19 5.08
N GLY A 72 6.74 -7.81 5.86
CA GLY A 72 8.16 -7.91 5.52
C GLY A 72 8.44 -8.57 4.16
N GLU A 73 9.71 -8.70 3.80
CA GLU A 73 10.21 -9.05 2.46
C GLU A 73 9.70 -10.39 1.86
N SER A 74 9.11 -11.27 2.66
CA SER A 74 8.79 -12.64 2.27
C SER A 74 7.41 -12.89 1.67
N ILE A 75 6.50 -11.90 1.67
CA ILE A 75 5.13 -12.09 1.17
C ILE A 75 5.06 -11.80 -0.32
N SER A 76 4.54 -12.76 -1.07
CA SER A 76 4.30 -12.64 -2.51
C SER A 76 2.86 -13.05 -2.82
N LEU A 77 2.07 -12.12 -3.33
CA LEU A 77 0.65 -12.31 -3.61
C LEU A 77 0.32 -12.24 -5.11
N HIS A 78 1.30 -11.93 -5.96
CA HIS A 78 1.11 -11.66 -7.40
C HIS A 78 0.43 -12.79 -8.18
N LYS A 79 0.51 -14.05 -7.71
CA LYS A 79 -0.15 -15.19 -8.35
C LYS A 79 -1.63 -15.34 -8.00
N ALA A 80 -2.08 -14.68 -6.94
CA ALA A 80 -3.44 -14.81 -6.43
C ALA A 80 -4.21 -13.50 -6.47
N CYS A 81 -3.54 -12.35 -6.52
CA CYS A 81 -4.16 -11.05 -6.36
C CYS A 81 -3.50 -10.01 -7.28
N HIS A 82 -4.32 -9.35 -8.09
CA HIS A 82 -3.92 -8.28 -9.00
C HIS A 82 -4.57 -6.93 -8.64
N ASN A 83 -5.19 -6.83 -7.45
CA ASN A 83 -5.86 -5.62 -7.01
C ASN A 83 -5.35 -5.18 -5.65
N ALA A 84 -4.93 -3.92 -5.54
CA ALA A 84 -4.57 -3.27 -4.28
C ALA A 84 -5.41 -2.02 -4.05
N LEU A 85 -5.93 -1.87 -2.84
CA LEU A 85 -6.61 -0.67 -2.38
C LEU A 85 -5.80 -0.04 -1.25
N TYR A 86 -5.37 1.19 -1.43
CA TYR A 86 -4.78 2.01 -0.38
C TYR A 86 -5.90 2.80 0.29
N LEU A 87 -6.32 2.33 1.47
CA LEU A 87 -7.33 3.01 2.28
C LEU A 87 -6.69 4.15 3.07
N GLU A 88 -5.47 3.92 3.52
CA GLU A 88 -4.59 4.90 4.14
C GLU A 88 -3.20 4.76 3.53
N GLN A 89 -2.50 5.85 3.37
CA GLN A 89 -1.17 5.86 2.79
C GLN A 89 -0.20 6.60 3.70
N GLY A 90 0.88 5.92 4.09
CA GLY A 90 2.01 6.54 4.78
C GLY A 90 2.83 7.44 3.84
N TYR A 91 3.83 8.11 4.42
CA TYR A 91 4.68 9.07 3.69
C TYR A 91 5.99 8.44 3.17
N ASN A 92 6.22 7.17 3.50
CA ASN A 92 7.42 6.44 3.14
C ASN A 92 7.30 5.81 1.75
N ALA A 93 7.99 6.39 0.77
CA ALA A 93 7.96 5.90 -0.62
C ALA A 93 8.56 4.49 -0.76
N GLY A 94 9.56 4.14 0.03
CA GLY A 94 10.16 2.80 0.03
C GLY A 94 9.17 1.73 0.46
N VAL A 95 8.44 1.96 1.56
CA VAL A 95 7.38 1.07 2.05
C VAL A 95 6.24 0.98 1.03
N TYR A 96 5.86 2.10 0.43
CA TYR A 96 4.87 2.14 -0.62
C TYR A 96 5.28 1.30 -1.84
N MET A 97 6.50 1.47 -2.36
CA MET A 97 7.02 0.68 -3.49
C MET A 97 7.07 -0.81 -3.14
N GLN A 98 7.55 -1.17 -1.94
CA GLN A 98 7.54 -2.55 -1.47
C GLN A 98 6.14 -3.14 -1.42
N SER A 99 5.13 -2.38 -1.00
CA SER A 99 3.74 -2.84 -0.98
C SER A 99 3.18 -3.11 -2.38
N LYS A 100 3.58 -2.32 -3.38
CA LYS A 100 3.24 -2.55 -4.79
C LYS A 100 3.84 -3.86 -5.30
N ASP A 101 5.09 -4.15 -4.95
CA ASP A 101 5.82 -5.35 -5.37
C ASP A 101 5.21 -6.65 -4.81
N ARG A 102 4.26 -6.60 -3.87
CA ARG A 102 3.57 -7.79 -3.36
C ARG A 102 2.60 -8.38 -4.38
N ILE A 103 2.04 -7.56 -5.25
CA ILE A 103 1.08 -7.97 -6.29
C ILE A 103 1.60 -7.71 -7.71
N HIS A 104 2.68 -6.94 -7.87
CA HIS A 104 3.35 -6.71 -9.15
C HIS A 104 4.82 -7.13 -9.04
N ARG A 105 5.15 -8.28 -9.60
CA ARG A 105 6.51 -8.86 -9.57
C ARG A 105 6.92 -9.40 -10.94
N VAL A 106 8.22 -9.57 -11.10
CA VAL A 106 8.80 -10.29 -12.23
C VAL A 106 8.20 -11.70 -12.29
N GLY A 107 7.64 -12.07 -13.43
CA GLY A 107 6.98 -13.37 -13.66
C GLY A 107 5.46 -13.27 -13.84
N LEU A 108 4.90 -12.06 -13.84
CA LEU A 108 3.57 -11.80 -14.38
C LEU A 108 3.64 -11.92 -15.92
N GLU A 109 2.57 -12.42 -16.52
CA GLU A 109 2.43 -12.40 -17.98
C GLU A 109 2.11 -10.98 -18.45
N ASP A 110 2.46 -10.63 -19.68
CA ASP A 110 2.19 -9.28 -20.25
C ASP A 110 0.69 -8.94 -20.28
N SER A 111 -0.18 -9.95 -20.16
CA SER A 111 -1.63 -9.80 -20.08
C SER A 111 -2.14 -9.47 -18.66
N ASP A 112 -1.31 -9.66 -17.64
CA ASP A 112 -1.74 -9.50 -16.24
C ASP A 112 -1.75 -8.02 -15.86
N ILE A 113 -2.95 -7.46 -15.74
CA ILE A 113 -3.15 -6.07 -15.34
C ILE A 113 -3.25 -5.99 -13.82
N THR A 114 -2.35 -5.23 -13.21
CA THR A 114 -2.41 -4.93 -11.77
C THR A 114 -3.10 -3.58 -11.55
N ASN A 115 -4.16 -3.60 -10.76
CA ASN A 115 -4.97 -2.42 -10.46
C ASN A 115 -4.63 -1.85 -9.08
N TYR A 116 -4.42 -0.55 -9.01
CA TYR A 116 -4.18 0.21 -7.77
C TYR A 116 -5.29 1.22 -7.57
N TYR A 117 -5.97 1.13 -6.43
CA TYR A 117 -7.03 2.04 -6.03
C TYR A 117 -6.58 2.86 -4.83
N TYR A 118 -6.88 4.15 -4.82
CA TYR A 118 -6.50 5.06 -3.74
C TYR A 118 -7.74 5.75 -3.19
N PHE A 119 -7.90 5.72 -1.87
CA PHE A 119 -8.91 6.49 -1.19
C PHE A 119 -8.27 7.74 -0.60
N HIS A 120 -8.79 8.88 -1.03
CA HIS A 120 -8.40 10.17 -0.48
C HIS A 120 -9.66 10.88 0.01
N ALA A 121 -9.62 11.45 1.21
CA ALA A 121 -10.66 12.36 1.63
C ALA A 121 -10.58 13.65 0.81
N ALA A 122 -11.72 14.14 0.34
CA ALA A 122 -11.76 15.39 -0.41
C ALA A 122 -11.27 16.54 0.50
N ASP A 123 -10.52 17.47 -0.09
CA ASP A 123 -9.99 18.66 0.59
C ASP A 123 -9.16 18.37 1.86
N SER A 124 -8.49 17.20 1.89
CA SER A 124 -7.70 16.74 3.01
C SER A 124 -6.19 16.81 2.74
N ILE A 125 -5.43 16.48 3.77
CA ILE A 125 -3.98 16.32 3.69
C ILE A 125 -3.57 15.13 2.81
N ASP A 126 -4.47 14.17 2.58
CA ASP A 126 -4.18 12.94 1.84
C ASP A 126 -3.67 13.20 0.44
N ASN A 127 -4.26 14.20 -0.26
CA ASN A 127 -3.82 14.57 -1.60
C ASN A 127 -2.37 15.08 -1.62
N VAL A 128 -2.00 15.87 -0.61
CA VAL A 128 -0.63 16.41 -0.50
C VAL A 128 0.36 15.30 -0.16
N ALA A 129 -0.03 14.38 0.73
CA ALA A 129 0.76 13.22 1.10
C ALA A 129 0.99 12.30 -0.11
N TYR A 130 -0.07 12.00 -0.84
CA TYR A 130 -0.01 11.21 -2.07
C TYR A 130 0.94 11.82 -3.11
N ASP A 131 0.76 13.09 -3.44
CA ASP A 131 1.61 13.77 -4.43
C ASP A 131 3.09 13.71 -4.04
N ARG A 132 3.39 13.83 -2.73
CA ARG A 132 4.75 13.76 -2.23
C ARG A 132 5.34 12.35 -2.34
N VAL A 133 4.57 11.32 -2.02
CA VAL A 133 4.99 9.92 -2.17
C VAL A 133 5.23 9.59 -3.64
N MET A 134 4.35 10.02 -4.55
CA MET A 134 4.51 9.83 -5.99
C MET A 134 5.75 10.56 -6.54
N LEU A 135 6.04 11.75 -6.04
CA LEU A 135 7.26 12.47 -6.42
C LEU A 135 8.52 11.74 -5.95
N LYS A 136 8.53 11.22 -4.72
CA LYS A 136 9.65 10.41 -4.20
C LYS A 136 9.81 9.11 -4.99
N GLU A 137 8.72 8.40 -5.27
CA GLU A 137 8.74 7.18 -6.10
C GLU A 137 9.39 7.46 -7.46
N ARG A 138 8.94 8.50 -8.16
CA ARG A 138 9.51 8.87 -9.47
C ARG A 138 11.01 9.13 -9.38
N ARG A 139 11.46 9.89 -8.39
CA ARG A 139 12.89 10.17 -8.18
C ARG A 139 13.69 8.90 -7.88
N MET A 140 13.13 7.95 -7.12
CA MET A 140 13.79 6.67 -6.86
C MET A 140 13.90 5.83 -8.13
N LEU A 141 12.86 5.79 -8.96
CA LEU A 141 12.89 5.10 -10.25
C LEU A 141 13.90 5.74 -11.20
N ASP A 142 13.92 7.07 -11.32
CA ASP A 142 14.90 7.80 -12.12
C ASP A 142 16.35 7.48 -11.69
N LEU A 143 16.59 7.33 -10.38
CA LEU A 143 17.90 6.93 -9.86
C LEU A 143 18.28 5.48 -10.18
N ILE A 144 17.30 4.56 -10.17
CA ILE A 144 17.52 3.15 -10.50
C ILE A 144 17.79 2.99 -12.01
N GLU A 145 17.10 3.76 -12.84
CA GLU A 145 17.26 3.74 -14.31
C GLU A 145 18.50 4.49 -14.79
N SER A 146 19.02 5.43 -13.99
CA SER A 146 20.25 6.14 -14.34
C SER A 146 21.46 5.21 -14.17
N GLU A 147 22.28 5.05 -15.20
CA GLU A 147 23.57 4.32 -15.12
C GLU A 147 24.59 4.99 -14.17
N GLU A 148 24.37 6.24 -13.82
CA GLU A 148 25.14 6.99 -12.84
C GLU A 148 24.50 6.89 -11.47
N ILE A 149 24.84 5.86 -10.70
CA ILE A 149 24.55 5.82 -9.27
C ILE A 149 25.51 6.83 -8.60
N PRO A 150 25.02 7.94 -8.02
CA PRO A 150 25.89 8.84 -7.27
C PRO A 150 26.42 8.06 -6.06
N LEU A 151 27.73 7.78 -6.06
CA LEU A 151 28.41 7.01 -5.00
C LEU A 151 28.32 7.64 -3.60
N LEU A 152 27.81 8.86 -3.50
CA LEU A 152 27.63 9.60 -2.25
C LEU A 152 26.44 10.56 -2.38
N SER A 153 25.22 10.08 -2.24
CA SER A 153 24.15 10.98 -1.81
C SER A 153 24.07 10.90 -0.29
N GLU A 154 24.47 11.93 0.41
CA GLU A 154 24.25 12.13 1.84
C GLU A 154 22.74 12.25 2.18
N ASN A 155 21.86 12.10 1.19
CA ASN A 155 20.43 12.21 1.33
C ASN A 155 19.80 10.84 1.57
N SER A 156 19.96 10.33 2.80
CA SER A 156 19.13 9.25 3.37
C SER A 156 17.63 9.61 3.46
N ASP A 157 17.26 10.84 3.09
CA ASP A 157 15.93 11.43 3.22
C ASP A 157 14.87 10.80 2.32
N PHE A 158 15.25 9.93 1.38
CA PHE A 158 14.30 9.32 0.46
C PHE A 158 13.53 8.13 1.06
N MET A 159 14.09 7.48 2.08
CA MET A 159 13.55 6.21 2.60
C MET A 159 12.92 6.32 3.99
N THR A 160 13.08 7.43 4.69
CA THR A 160 12.56 7.62 6.03
C THR A 160 11.52 8.73 6.07
N ASP A 161 10.45 8.53 6.86
CA ASP A 161 9.55 9.61 7.23
C ASP A 161 10.30 10.53 8.18
N THR A 162 10.82 11.62 7.66
CA THR A 162 11.51 12.62 8.47
C THR A 162 10.51 13.60 9.04
N GLU A 163 10.82 14.17 10.20
CA GLU A 163 10.07 15.29 10.78
C GLU A 163 9.90 16.43 9.75
N ASP A 164 10.86 16.58 8.86
CA ASP A 164 10.84 17.57 7.78
C ASP A 164 9.83 17.24 6.67
N ASP A 165 9.56 15.96 6.41
CA ASP A 165 8.50 15.55 5.48
C ASP A 165 7.11 15.91 6.01
N ILE A 166 6.86 15.65 7.28
CA ILE A 166 5.60 16.01 7.94
C ILE A 166 5.42 17.53 7.91
N LYS A 167 6.44 18.29 8.27
CA LYS A 167 6.42 19.76 8.21
C LYS A 167 6.17 20.28 6.80
N ALA A 168 6.78 19.67 5.78
CA ALA A 168 6.61 20.07 4.39
C ALA A 168 5.19 19.76 3.89
N ILE A 169 4.63 18.61 4.25
CA ILE A 169 3.25 18.24 3.91
C ILE A 169 2.26 19.21 4.59
N MET A 170 2.44 19.49 5.87
CA MET A 170 1.60 20.43 6.60
C MET A 170 1.65 21.82 5.99
N ARG A 171 2.85 22.29 5.63
CA ARG A 171 3.03 23.60 4.97
C ARG A 171 2.29 23.64 3.62
N ALA A 172 2.50 22.63 2.77
CA ALA A 172 1.86 22.56 1.47
C ALA A 172 0.32 22.46 1.57
N TYR A 173 -0.19 21.74 2.55
CA TYR A 173 -1.63 21.67 2.84
C TYR A 173 -2.21 23.05 3.21
N TYR A 174 -1.56 23.77 4.13
CA TYR A 174 -2.02 25.10 4.53
C TYR A 174 -1.92 26.12 3.39
N GLU A 175 -0.92 26.02 2.52
CA GLU A 175 -0.78 26.89 1.34
C GLU A 175 -1.91 26.65 0.35
N ARG A 176 -2.26 25.40 0.03
CA ARG A 176 -3.41 25.06 -0.82
C ARG A 176 -4.72 25.59 -0.24
N LYS A 177 -4.94 25.38 1.03
CA LYS A 177 -6.14 25.86 1.73
C LYS A 177 -6.28 27.40 1.70
N LYS A 178 -5.17 28.14 1.74
CA LYS A 178 -5.17 29.61 1.59
C LYS A 178 -5.51 30.05 0.18
N GLN A 179 -5.19 29.24 -0.83
CA GLN A 179 -5.45 29.53 -2.25
C GLN A 179 -6.86 29.11 -2.69
N GLY A 180 -7.64 28.46 -1.81
CA GLY A 180 -9.00 28.02 -2.10
C GLY A 180 -9.06 26.79 -3.02
N ILE A 181 -7.99 26.01 -3.04
CA ILE A 181 -7.85 24.76 -3.82
C ILE A 181 -7.88 23.58 -2.84
#